data_1b04894a4e9dd1da49964edf05cf7659
#
_entry.id   1b04894a4e9dd1da49964edf05cf7659
#
_cell.length_a   1.000
_cell.length_b   1.000
_cell.length_c   1.000
_cell.angle_alpha   90.00
_cell.angle_beta   90.00
_cell.angle_gamma   90.00
#
_symmetry.space_group_name_H-M   'P 1'
#
loop_
_entity.id
_entity.type
_entity.pdbx_description
1 polymer ?
#
loop_
_entity_poly.entity_id
_entity_poly.type
_entity_poly.pdbx_seq_one_letter_code
_entity_poly.pdbx_strand_id
1 'polypeptide(L)'
;LLLHSIHEPHIAYQDSVSKNNEIEGEFDVILANPPFTGSVNKSTISESLTNICSTTKTELLFVALFLRMLKKGGRCACIVPDGVLFGSSNAHKALRKELVENHQLQAVISMPSGVFKPYAGVSTGILIFTKTGAGGTDNVWFYDMKADGYSLDDKRQPIEANDIPDIIERYHNLEKETDRKRTEQSFFVPKAEIVQNNY
;
A
#
# COMPACT_ATOMS: atom_id res chain seq x y z
N LEU A 1 -1.37 4.48 -22.31
CA LEU A 1 -0.16 3.62 -22.33
C LEU A 1 0.69 3.91 -23.56
N LEU A 2 0.12 3.96 -24.77
CA LEU A 2 0.86 4.32 -26.00
C LEU A 2 1.54 5.69 -25.91
N LEU A 3 0.90 6.69 -25.30
CA LEU A 3 1.48 8.03 -25.05
C LEU A 3 2.71 8.00 -24.13
N HIS A 4 2.90 6.94 -23.39
CA HIS A 4 4.05 6.71 -22.51
C HIS A 4 5.00 5.63 -23.06
N SER A 5 5.01 5.44 -24.38
CA SER A 5 5.89 4.50 -25.09
C SER A 5 5.71 3.03 -24.68
N ILE A 6 4.55 2.66 -24.15
CA ILE A 6 4.18 1.27 -23.91
C ILE A 6 3.43 0.78 -25.15
N HIS A 7 4.13 0.11 -26.07
CA HIS A 7 3.61 -0.26 -27.38
C HIS A 7 2.70 -1.48 -27.36
N GLU A 8 2.91 -2.41 -26.43
CA GLU A 8 2.14 -3.64 -26.29
C GLU A 8 1.56 -3.79 -24.86
N PRO A 9 0.56 -2.96 -24.51
CA PRO A 9 -0.04 -3.05 -23.18
C PRO A 9 -0.98 -4.26 -23.09
N HIS A 10 -0.81 -5.10 -22.08
CA HIS A 10 -1.75 -6.16 -21.75
C HIS A 10 -2.89 -5.59 -20.90
N ILE A 11 -4.03 -5.31 -21.53
CA ILE A 11 -5.22 -4.78 -20.85
C ILE A 11 -6.32 -5.83 -20.96
N ALA A 12 -6.80 -6.32 -19.81
CA ALA A 12 -7.92 -7.24 -19.73
C ALA A 12 -9.14 -6.55 -19.08
N TYR A 13 -10.31 -6.77 -19.66
CA TYR A 13 -11.58 -6.37 -19.04
C TYR A 13 -12.08 -7.50 -18.14
N GLN A 14 -11.97 -7.30 -16.82
CA GLN A 14 -12.43 -8.29 -15.84
C GLN A 14 -12.70 -7.64 -14.48
N ASP A 15 -13.51 -8.28 -13.66
CA ASP A 15 -13.61 -7.96 -12.24
C ASP A 15 -12.38 -8.55 -11.51
N SER A 16 -11.47 -7.67 -11.12
CA SER A 16 -10.15 -8.04 -10.60
C SER A 16 -10.21 -8.86 -9.30
N VAL A 17 -11.22 -8.64 -8.45
CA VAL A 17 -11.35 -9.32 -7.14
C VAL A 17 -12.28 -10.53 -7.19
N SER A 18 -12.89 -10.80 -8.35
CA SER A 18 -13.80 -11.92 -8.50
C SER A 18 -13.07 -13.27 -8.55
N LYS A 19 -13.84 -14.33 -8.29
CA LYS A 19 -13.37 -15.72 -8.43
C LYS A 19 -13.00 -16.13 -9.86
N ASN A 20 -13.39 -15.34 -10.86
CA ASN A 20 -13.02 -15.57 -12.26
C ASN A 20 -11.62 -15.03 -12.59
N ASN A 21 -11.02 -14.23 -11.72
CA ASN A 21 -9.63 -13.83 -11.85
C ASN A 21 -8.74 -14.86 -11.17
N GLU A 22 -8.05 -15.67 -11.97
CA GLU A 22 -7.19 -16.76 -11.52
C GLU A 22 -5.70 -16.40 -11.52
N ILE A 23 -5.34 -15.14 -11.84
CA ILE A 23 -3.94 -14.69 -11.86
C ILE A 23 -3.30 -14.86 -10.49
N GLU A 24 -2.26 -15.67 -10.40
CA GLU A 24 -1.51 -15.96 -9.18
C GLU A 24 -0.02 -16.13 -9.49
N GLY A 25 0.84 -15.42 -8.75
CA GLY A 25 2.29 -15.60 -8.85
C GLY A 25 2.90 -15.26 -10.21
N GLU A 26 2.35 -14.27 -10.93
CA GLU A 26 2.79 -13.94 -12.28
C GLU A 26 3.69 -12.70 -12.34
N PHE A 27 3.58 -11.77 -11.40
CA PHE A 27 4.23 -10.47 -11.48
C PHE A 27 5.42 -10.34 -10.53
N ASP A 28 6.48 -9.72 -11.04
CA ASP A 28 7.67 -9.39 -10.26
C ASP A 28 7.52 -8.05 -9.53
N VAL A 29 6.75 -7.11 -10.12
CA VAL A 29 6.51 -5.78 -9.57
C VAL A 29 5.04 -5.39 -9.78
N ILE A 30 4.42 -4.84 -8.74
CA ILE A 30 3.10 -4.21 -8.81
C ILE A 30 3.22 -2.77 -8.33
N LEU A 31 2.81 -1.83 -9.19
CA LEU A 31 2.58 -0.43 -8.84
C LEU A 31 1.10 -0.15 -9.04
N ALA A 32 0.40 0.28 -7.98
CA ALA A 32 -1.05 0.38 -8.05
C ALA A 32 -1.61 1.57 -7.27
N ASN A 33 -2.63 2.18 -7.87
CA ASN A 33 -3.52 3.12 -7.21
C ASN A 33 -4.96 2.54 -7.32
N PRO A 34 -5.34 1.60 -6.44
CA PRO A 34 -6.65 0.96 -6.49
C PRO A 34 -7.76 1.90 -5.99
N PRO A 35 -9.05 1.53 -6.20
CA PRO A 35 -10.16 2.28 -5.63
C PRO A 35 -10.05 2.41 -4.10
N PHE A 36 -10.28 3.63 -3.59
CA PHE A 36 -10.14 3.93 -2.15
C PHE A 36 -11.35 3.50 -1.32
N THR A 37 -12.50 3.35 -1.95
CA THR A 37 -13.74 2.96 -1.30
C THR A 37 -14.57 2.10 -2.22
N GLY A 38 -15.36 1.21 -1.65
CA GLY A 38 -16.29 0.38 -2.39
C GLY A 38 -16.59 -0.91 -1.64
N SER A 39 -17.61 -1.59 -2.13
CA SER A 39 -17.97 -2.91 -1.63
C SER A 39 -18.44 -3.78 -2.79
N VAL A 40 -18.04 -5.03 -2.78
CA VAL A 40 -18.40 -6.02 -3.78
C VAL A 40 -19.30 -7.09 -3.18
N ASN A 41 -20.06 -7.78 -4.02
CA ASN A 41 -20.91 -8.87 -3.58
C ASN A 41 -20.04 -10.03 -3.04
N LYS A 42 -20.28 -10.43 -1.80
CA LYS A 42 -19.51 -11.50 -1.15
C LYS A 42 -19.48 -12.81 -1.94
N SER A 43 -20.55 -13.15 -2.64
CA SER A 43 -20.66 -14.40 -3.41
C SER A 43 -19.77 -14.45 -4.67
N THR A 44 -19.31 -13.29 -5.15
CA THR A 44 -18.45 -13.18 -6.33
C THR A 44 -16.96 -13.11 -5.99
N ILE A 45 -16.60 -12.83 -4.73
CA ILE A 45 -15.21 -12.67 -4.32
C ILE A 45 -14.47 -14.00 -4.36
N SER A 46 -13.23 -13.97 -4.84
CA SER A 46 -12.31 -15.12 -4.79
C SER A 46 -12.03 -15.56 -3.35
N GLU A 47 -12.12 -16.85 -3.07
CA GLU A 47 -11.83 -17.43 -1.75
C GLU A 47 -10.38 -17.18 -1.31
N SER A 48 -9.44 -17.16 -2.25
CA SER A 48 -8.03 -16.88 -1.96
C SER A 48 -7.83 -15.49 -1.33
N LEU A 49 -8.67 -14.51 -1.66
CA LEU A 49 -8.62 -13.17 -1.07
C LEU A 49 -9.31 -13.13 0.31
N THR A 50 -10.46 -13.80 0.44
CA THR A 50 -11.20 -13.83 1.70
C THR A 50 -10.50 -14.66 2.79
N ASN A 51 -9.63 -15.59 2.40
CA ASN A 51 -8.75 -16.32 3.32
C ASN A 51 -7.69 -15.42 3.97
N ILE A 52 -7.23 -14.38 3.27
CA ILE A 52 -6.32 -13.37 3.83
C ILE A 52 -7.09 -12.43 4.75
N CYS A 53 -8.19 -11.84 4.23
CA CYS A 53 -9.04 -10.95 5.01
C CYS A 53 -10.51 -11.12 4.62
N SER A 54 -11.34 -11.58 5.53
CA SER A 54 -12.78 -11.79 5.29
C SER A 54 -13.50 -10.44 5.27
N THR A 55 -13.71 -9.90 4.08
CA THR A 55 -14.31 -8.58 3.86
C THR A 55 -14.99 -8.49 2.50
N THR A 56 -15.83 -7.47 2.33
CA THR A 56 -16.36 -7.03 1.03
C THR A 56 -15.77 -5.69 0.58
N LYS A 57 -14.94 -5.07 1.42
CA LYS A 57 -14.33 -3.77 1.15
C LYS A 57 -13.25 -3.86 0.08
N THR A 58 -13.40 -3.10 -0.99
CA THR A 58 -12.50 -3.16 -2.15
C THR A 58 -11.07 -2.80 -1.79
N GLU A 59 -10.84 -1.79 -0.97
CA GLU A 59 -9.51 -1.32 -0.57
C GLU A 59 -8.68 -2.40 0.13
N LEU A 60 -9.30 -3.28 0.92
CA LEU A 60 -8.61 -4.41 1.55
C LEU A 60 -8.40 -5.58 0.57
N LEU A 61 -9.42 -5.87 -0.25
CA LEU A 61 -9.36 -6.94 -1.23
C LEU A 61 -8.30 -6.70 -2.29
N PHE A 62 -8.06 -5.46 -2.70
CA PHE A 62 -7.00 -5.14 -3.66
C PHE A 62 -5.60 -5.42 -3.09
N VAL A 63 -5.34 -5.12 -1.83
CA VAL A 63 -4.03 -5.46 -1.23
C VAL A 63 -3.84 -6.99 -1.14
N ALA A 64 -4.90 -7.72 -0.77
CA ALA A 64 -4.87 -9.18 -0.80
C ALA A 64 -4.67 -9.73 -2.23
N LEU A 65 -5.29 -9.11 -3.23
CA LEU A 65 -5.09 -9.43 -4.64
C LEU A 65 -3.63 -9.24 -5.07
N PHE A 66 -3.00 -8.13 -4.70
CA PHE A 66 -1.59 -7.89 -5.03
C PHE A 66 -0.68 -8.96 -4.43
N LEU A 67 -0.94 -9.38 -3.19
CA LEU A 67 -0.23 -10.50 -2.58
C LEU A 67 -0.40 -11.79 -3.39
N ARG A 68 -1.61 -12.09 -3.87
CA ARG A 68 -1.85 -13.27 -4.71
C ARG A 68 -1.11 -13.19 -6.04
N MET A 69 -1.18 -12.05 -6.72
CA MET A 69 -0.64 -11.87 -8.08
C MET A 69 0.89 -11.82 -8.13
N LEU A 70 1.54 -11.41 -7.05
CA LEU A 70 3.00 -11.36 -6.98
C LEU A 70 3.62 -12.76 -6.95
N LYS A 71 4.75 -12.92 -7.62
CA LYS A 71 5.69 -14.03 -7.39
C LYS A 71 6.29 -13.94 -5.99
N LYS A 72 6.85 -15.05 -5.49
CA LYS A 72 7.75 -14.99 -4.32
C LYS A 72 8.97 -14.15 -4.66
N GLY A 73 9.31 -13.19 -3.79
CA GLY A 73 10.33 -12.17 -4.02
C GLY A 73 9.84 -10.96 -4.81
N GLY A 74 8.62 -11.00 -5.34
CA GLY A 74 8.00 -9.87 -6.02
C GLY A 74 7.62 -8.74 -5.06
N ARG A 75 7.65 -7.51 -5.56
CA ARG A 75 7.49 -6.28 -4.77
C ARG A 75 6.24 -5.51 -5.16
N CYS A 76 5.62 -4.87 -4.18
CA CYS A 76 4.48 -4.00 -4.41
C CYS A 76 4.73 -2.62 -3.80
N ALA A 77 4.35 -1.57 -4.52
CA ALA A 77 4.06 -0.27 -3.96
C ALA A 77 2.63 0.11 -4.35
N CYS A 78 1.75 0.29 -3.37
CA CYS A 78 0.37 0.61 -3.62
C CYS A 78 -0.14 1.73 -2.71
N ILE A 79 -1.00 2.57 -3.27
CA ILE A 79 -1.69 3.61 -2.52
C ILE A 79 -2.90 3.00 -1.83
N VAL A 80 -3.08 3.31 -0.56
CA VAL A 80 -4.22 2.86 0.23
C VAL A 80 -4.82 4.01 1.03
N PRO A 81 -6.14 4.04 1.28
CA PRO A 81 -6.71 5.00 2.21
C PRO A 81 -6.28 4.69 3.65
N ASP A 82 -6.26 5.70 4.52
CA ASP A 82 -5.89 5.57 5.94
C ASP A 82 -6.67 4.47 6.66
N GLY A 83 -7.88 4.17 6.23
CA GLY A 83 -8.67 3.07 6.76
C GLY A 83 -7.97 1.71 6.71
N VAL A 84 -7.11 1.47 5.73
CA VAL A 84 -6.30 0.24 5.64
C VAL A 84 -5.23 0.23 6.73
N LEU A 85 -4.62 1.39 7.01
CA LEU A 85 -3.55 1.55 8.00
C LEU A 85 -4.06 1.53 9.45
N PHE A 86 -5.19 2.18 9.71
CA PHE A 86 -5.67 2.46 11.07
C PHE A 86 -7.03 1.81 11.40
N GLY A 87 -7.67 1.13 10.45
CA GLY A 87 -8.96 0.47 10.68
C GLY A 87 -8.87 -0.61 11.76
N SER A 88 -9.88 -0.67 12.62
CA SER A 88 -9.91 -1.56 13.80
C SER A 88 -10.65 -2.88 13.59
N SER A 89 -11.31 -3.09 12.43
CA SER A 89 -12.04 -4.35 12.20
C SER A 89 -11.08 -5.54 12.05
N ASN A 90 -11.60 -6.74 12.29
CA ASN A 90 -10.83 -7.97 12.16
C ASN A 90 -10.19 -8.13 10.76
N ALA A 91 -10.87 -7.69 9.70
CA ALA A 91 -10.33 -7.78 8.35
C ALA A 91 -9.12 -6.85 8.14
N HIS A 92 -9.16 -5.62 8.69
CA HIS A 92 -8.01 -4.71 8.63
C HIS A 92 -6.80 -5.28 9.38
N LYS A 93 -7.03 -5.78 10.60
CA LYS A 93 -5.97 -6.40 11.41
C LYS A 93 -5.41 -7.66 10.75
N ALA A 94 -6.27 -8.51 10.19
CA ALA A 94 -5.85 -9.71 9.49
C ALA A 94 -4.93 -9.38 8.29
N LEU A 95 -5.29 -8.38 7.49
CA LEU A 95 -4.48 -7.95 6.35
C LEU A 95 -3.11 -7.40 6.80
N ARG A 96 -3.09 -6.51 7.82
CA ARG A 96 -1.83 -5.98 8.34
C ARG A 96 -0.96 -7.06 8.97
N LYS A 97 -1.59 -8.00 9.70
CA LYS A 97 -0.90 -9.16 10.23
C LYS A 97 -0.28 -10.00 9.11
N GLU A 98 -1.01 -10.27 8.04
CA GLU A 98 -0.50 -11.00 6.89
C GLU A 98 0.75 -10.34 6.30
N LEU A 99 0.71 -9.02 6.08
CA LEU A 99 1.85 -8.26 5.56
C LEU A 99 3.07 -8.29 6.49
N VAL A 100 2.85 -8.16 7.80
CA VAL A 100 3.93 -8.05 8.81
C VAL A 100 4.52 -9.40 9.18
N GLU A 101 3.66 -10.45 9.31
CA GLU A 101 4.11 -11.76 9.80
C GLU A 101 4.57 -12.69 8.69
N ASN A 102 3.84 -12.74 7.58
CA ASN A 102 4.06 -13.71 6.52
C ASN A 102 4.85 -13.15 5.34
N HIS A 103 4.97 -11.82 5.27
CA HIS A 103 5.70 -11.12 4.21
C HIS A 103 6.70 -10.11 4.80
N GLN A 104 7.31 -9.32 3.94
CA GLN A 104 8.20 -8.25 4.35
C GLN A 104 7.52 -6.89 4.07
N LEU A 105 6.89 -6.31 5.08
CA LEU A 105 6.44 -4.92 5.02
C LEU A 105 7.66 -4.03 5.26
N GLN A 106 8.05 -3.26 4.24
CA GLN A 106 9.27 -2.46 4.25
C GLN A 106 9.01 -1.04 4.68
N ALA A 107 7.95 -0.41 4.14
CA ALA A 107 7.67 0.99 4.41
C ALA A 107 6.18 1.33 4.39
N VAL A 108 5.83 2.36 5.15
CA VAL A 108 4.54 3.06 5.14
C VAL A 108 4.82 4.55 5.02
N ILE A 109 4.39 5.17 3.93
CA ILE A 109 4.52 6.61 3.72
C ILE A 109 3.13 7.21 3.86
N SER A 110 2.89 7.96 4.92
CA SER A 110 1.62 8.67 5.14
C SER A 110 1.58 9.92 4.26
N MET A 111 0.47 10.14 3.58
CA MET A 111 0.23 11.31 2.73
C MET A 111 -0.94 12.13 3.26
N PRO A 112 -0.84 13.46 3.32
CA PRO A 112 -1.90 14.30 3.85
C PRO A 112 -3.17 14.27 2.98
N SER A 113 -4.30 14.59 3.61
CA SER A 113 -5.55 14.78 2.85
C SER A 113 -5.38 15.86 1.79
N GLY A 114 -5.99 15.66 0.62
CA GLY A 114 -5.92 16.62 -0.48
C GLY A 114 -4.90 16.29 -1.57
N VAL A 115 -3.98 15.33 -1.36
CA VAL A 115 -3.03 14.90 -2.40
C VAL A 115 -3.75 14.43 -3.68
N PHE A 116 -4.90 13.77 -3.53
CA PHE A 116 -5.68 13.25 -4.66
C PHE A 116 -6.87 14.10 -5.06
N LYS A 117 -6.96 15.35 -4.57
CA LYS A 117 -7.99 16.27 -5.03
C LYS A 117 -7.84 16.60 -6.52
N PRO A 118 -8.95 16.84 -7.25
CA PRO A 118 -10.34 16.88 -6.76
C PRO A 118 -11.00 15.48 -6.64
N TYR A 119 -10.32 14.39 -6.96
CA TYR A 119 -10.91 13.04 -7.04
C TYR A 119 -11.19 12.43 -5.66
N ALA A 120 -10.31 12.64 -4.69
CA ALA A 120 -10.46 12.17 -3.32
C ALA A 120 -9.85 13.16 -2.32
N GLY A 121 -10.61 13.47 -1.27
CA GLY A 121 -10.16 14.37 -0.20
C GLY A 121 -9.64 13.65 1.05
N VAL A 122 -9.58 12.31 1.03
CA VAL A 122 -9.15 11.50 2.18
C VAL A 122 -7.63 11.45 2.31
N SER A 123 -7.15 11.26 3.53
CA SER A 123 -5.75 10.92 3.77
C SER A 123 -5.48 9.51 3.27
N THR A 124 -4.28 9.30 2.77
CA THR A 124 -3.86 8.05 2.16
C THR A 124 -2.44 7.71 2.59
N GLY A 125 -2.00 6.51 2.27
CA GLY A 125 -0.60 6.12 2.45
C GLY A 125 -0.11 5.25 1.31
N ILE A 126 1.19 5.13 1.19
CA ILE A 126 1.83 4.17 0.30
C ILE A 126 2.32 3.01 1.15
N LEU A 127 1.90 1.78 0.82
CA LEU A 127 2.46 0.56 1.36
C LEU A 127 3.53 0.03 0.40
N ILE A 128 4.73 -0.27 0.93
CA ILE A 128 5.79 -0.93 0.18
C ILE A 128 6.11 -2.25 0.86
N PHE A 129 5.95 -3.36 0.13
CA PHE A 129 6.18 -4.70 0.65
C PHE A 129 6.72 -5.67 -0.39
N THR A 130 7.37 -6.72 0.09
CA THR A 130 7.83 -7.87 -0.72
C THR A 130 7.06 -9.12 -0.31
N LYS A 131 6.52 -9.86 -1.27
CA LYS A 131 5.91 -11.18 -1.03
C LYS A 131 6.99 -12.21 -0.77
N THR A 132 7.16 -12.63 0.45
CA THR A 132 8.12 -13.68 0.83
C THR A 132 7.44 -15.03 1.10
N GLY A 133 6.29 -15.01 1.77
CA GLY A 133 5.62 -16.20 2.28
C GLY A 133 6.39 -16.88 3.42
N ALA A 134 7.40 -16.20 3.98
CA ALA A 134 8.28 -16.71 5.04
C ALA A 134 8.63 -15.62 6.07
N GLY A 135 7.83 -14.55 6.15
CA GLY A 135 8.13 -13.38 6.98
C GLY A 135 9.26 -12.52 6.38
N GLY A 136 10.00 -11.82 7.25
CA GLY A 136 11.12 -10.96 6.86
C GLY A 136 10.95 -9.50 7.27
N THR A 137 9.85 -9.16 7.96
CA THR A 137 9.70 -7.86 8.59
C THR A 137 10.41 -7.87 9.93
N ASP A 138 11.49 -7.09 10.06
CA ASP A 138 12.16 -6.81 11.34
C ASP A 138 11.75 -5.43 11.85
N ASN A 139 11.84 -4.43 10.99
CA ASN A 139 11.41 -3.06 11.22
C ASN A 139 10.66 -2.56 10.01
N VAL A 140 9.68 -1.67 10.24
CA VAL A 140 8.96 -0.97 9.18
C VAL A 140 9.37 0.50 9.21
N TRP A 141 9.79 1.03 8.07
CA TRP A 141 10.09 2.44 7.92
C TRP A 141 8.81 3.25 7.73
N PHE A 142 8.65 4.30 8.52
CA PHE A 142 7.53 5.24 8.42
C PHE A 142 8.04 6.59 7.99
N TYR A 143 7.27 7.25 7.12
CA TYR A 143 7.49 8.63 6.71
C TYR A 143 6.17 9.40 6.73
N ASP A 144 6.17 10.57 7.38
CA ASP A 144 5.00 11.44 7.47
C ASP A 144 5.13 12.60 6.47
N MET A 145 4.69 12.37 5.24
CA MET A 145 4.75 13.36 4.16
C MET A 145 3.81 14.54 4.44
N LYS A 146 4.31 15.76 4.30
CA LYS A 146 3.56 16.99 4.51
C LYS A 146 3.17 17.68 3.21
N ALA A 147 3.98 17.54 2.18
CA ALA A 147 3.76 18.19 0.89
C ALA A 147 4.28 17.34 -0.27
N ASP A 148 3.62 17.44 -1.40
CA ASP A 148 3.94 16.72 -2.64
C ASP A 148 4.27 17.66 -3.82
N GLY A 149 4.60 18.92 -3.53
CA GLY A 149 4.90 19.93 -4.55
C GLY A 149 3.65 20.66 -5.08
N TYR A 150 2.48 20.39 -4.51
CA TYR A 150 1.22 21.02 -4.90
C TYR A 150 0.39 21.44 -3.67
N SER A 151 -0.45 22.47 -3.84
CA SER A 151 -1.41 22.87 -2.81
C SER A 151 -2.42 21.73 -2.55
N LEU A 152 -2.85 21.58 -1.29
CA LEU A 152 -3.80 20.53 -0.88
C LEU A 152 -5.27 20.91 -1.05
N ASP A 153 -5.54 21.97 -1.81
CA ASP A 153 -6.88 22.40 -2.22
C ASP A 153 -7.29 21.79 -3.59
N ASP A 154 -8.49 22.04 -4.03
CA ASP A 154 -9.03 21.46 -5.28
C ASP A 154 -8.31 21.96 -6.54
N LYS A 155 -7.55 23.06 -6.47
CA LYS A 155 -6.83 23.65 -7.61
C LYS A 155 -5.48 22.97 -7.87
N ARG A 156 -4.89 22.36 -6.83
CA ARG A 156 -3.61 21.65 -6.94
C ARG A 156 -2.53 22.49 -7.64
N GLN A 157 -2.34 23.73 -7.17
CA GLN A 157 -1.33 24.62 -7.72
C GLN A 157 0.07 24.20 -7.29
N PRO A 158 1.09 24.27 -8.18
CA PRO A 158 2.48 23.99 -7.80
C PRO A 158 2.94 24.89 -6.64
N ILE A 159 3.64 24.29 -5.66
CA ILE A 159 4.28 24.97 -4.53
C ILE A 159 5.70 24.46 -4.35
N GLU A 160 6.56 25.20 -3.63
CA GLU A 160 7.95 24.80 -3.40
C GLU A 160 8.07 23.60 -2.43
N ALA A 161 7.16 23.52 -1.44
CA ALA A 161 7.19 22.45 -0.44
C ALA A 161 6.91 21.11 -1.11
N ASN A 162 7.92 20.19 -1.07
CA ASN A 162 7.85 18.89 -1.73
C ASN A 162 8.76 17.89 -1.01
N ASP A 163 8.18 16.93 -0.33
CA ASP A 163 8.91 15.89 0.42
C ASP A 163 9.31 14.69 -0.46
N ILE A 164 8.81 14.59 -1.69
CA ILE A 164 9.07 13.41 -2.54
C ILE A 164 10.57 13.17 -2.77
N PRO A 165 11.40 14.19 -3.06
CA PRO A 165 12.84 13.98 -3.20
C PRO A 165 13.50 13.45 -1.92
N ASP A 166 13.10 13.97 -0.74
CA ASP A 166 13.61 13.51 0.56
C ASP A 166 13.18 12.07 0.86
N ILE A 167 11.93 11.71 0.56
CA ILE A 167 11.43 10.32 0.68
C ILE A 167 12.28 9.36 -0.15
N ILE A 168 12.56 9.71 -1.40
CA ILE A 168 13.35 8.87 -2.31
C ILE A 168 14.77 8.72 -1.80
N GLU A 169 15.42 9.83 -1.40
CA GLU A 169 16.78 9.82 -0.88
C GLU A 169 16.89 8.94 0.37
N ARG A 170 15.97 9.12 1.33
CA ARG A 170 15.97 8.34 2.58
C ARG A 170 15.65 6.87 2.34
N TYR A 171 14.67 6.57 1.51
CA TYR A 171 14.31 5.20 1.20
C TYR A 171 15.45 4.42 0.52
N HIS A 172 16.30 5.09 -0.24
CA HIS A 172 17.50 4.50 -0.81
C HIS A 172 18.68 4.37 0.17
N ASN A 173 18.60 5.01 1.34
CA ASN A 173 19.64 5.05 2.37
C ASN A 173 19.09 4.68 3.75
N LEU A 174 18.26 3.64 3.83
CA LEU A 174 17.57 3.26 5.06
C LEU A 174 18.50 2.95 6.24
N GLU A 175 19.76 2.58 5.97
CA GLU A 175 20.78 2.37 7.00
C GLU A 175 21.08 3.66 7.80
N LYS A 176 20.85 4.84 7.23
CA LYS A 176 21.02 6.14 7.90
C LYS A 176 19.81 6.54 8.73
N GLU A 177 18.71 5.81 8.64
CA GLU A 177 17.45 6.09 9.34
C GLU A 177 17.35 5.38 10.70
N THR A 178 18.29 4.51 11.04
CA THR A 178 18.24 3.63 12.23
C THR A 178 18.19 4.38 13.56
N ASP A 179 18.85 5.53 13.64
CA ASP A 179 18.97 6.32 14.87
C ASP A 179 17.91 7.43 15.00
N ARG A 180 16.99 7.52 14.02
CA ARG A 180 15.95 8.56 14.01
C ARG A 180 14.89 8.33 15.07
N LYS A 181 14.44 9.43 15.69
CA LYS A 181 13.45 9.41 16.76
C LYS A 181 12.03 9.40 16.20
N ARG A 182 11.08 8.85 16.96
CA ARG A 182 9.64 8.85 16.64
C ARG A 182 9.01 10.24 16.46
N THR A 183 9.68 11.28 16.91
CA THR A 183 9.24 12.68 16.77
C THR A 183 9.71 13.32 15.47
N GLU A 184 10.55 12.62 14.70
CA GLU A 184 11.03 13.10 13.41
C GLU A 184 10.08 12.67 12.29
N GLN A 185 10.24 13.25 11.11
CA GLN A 185 9.37 13.02 9.96
C GLN A 185 9.46 11.58 9.42
N SER A 186 10.60 10.92 9.62
CA SER A 186 10.77 9.51 9.31
C SER A 186 11.45 8.77 10.45
N PHE A 187 11.12 7.49 10.64
CA PHE A 187 11.64 6.64 11.69
C PHE A 187 11.32 5.17 11.45
N PHE A 188 12.01 4.27 12.14
CA PHE A 188 11.66 2.86 12.15
C PHE A 188 10.74 2.48 13.30
N VAL A 189 9.85 1.53 13.04
CA VAL A 189 9.01 0.84 14.04
C VAL A 189 9.39 -0.63 14.05
N PRO A 190 9.88 -1.19 15.18
CA PRO A 190 10.15 -2.62 15.30
C PRO A 190 8.86 -3.44 15.11
N LYS A 191 8.97 -4.58 14.44
CA LYS A 191 7.86 -5.56 14.31
C LYS A 191 7.22 -5.88 15.65
N ALA A 192 8.03 -6.11 16.69
CA ALA A 192 7.54 -6.45 18.02
C ALA A 192 6.55 -5.41 18.58
N GLU A 193 6.80 -4.12 18.33
CA GLU A 193 5.90 -3.04 18.74
C GLU A 193 4.59 -3.06 17.94
N ILE A 194 4.65 -3.32 16.63
CA ILE A 194 3.45 -3.43 15.78
C ILE A 194 2.58 -4.60 16.28
N VAL A 195 3.18 -5.73 16.58
CA VAL A 195 2.51 -6.92 17.11
C VAL A 195 1.88 -6.64 18.47
N GLN A 196 2.63 -6.00 19.38
CA GLN A 196 2.14 -5.64 20.73
C GLN A 196 0.91 -4.71 20.67
N ASN A 197 0.84 -3.84 19.68
CA ASN A 197 -0.27 -2.94 19.44
C ASN A 197 -1.40 -3.56 18.59
N ASN A 198 -1.32 -4.89 18.34
CA ASN A 198 -2.36 -5.66 17.64
C ASN A 198 -2.54 -5.22 16.17
N TYR A 199 -1.41 -4.89 15.53
CA TYR A 199 -1.26 -4.50 14.11
C TYR A 199 -1.95 -3.20 13.71
#